data_b5b30c6e4674e1a1619d13c9e43d2e69
#
_entry.id   b5b30c6e4674e1a1619d13c9e43d2e69
#
_cell.length_a   1.000
_cell.length_b   1.000
_cell.length_c   1.000
_cell.angle_alpha   90.00
_cell.angle_beta   90.00
_cell.angle_gamma   90.00
#
_symmetry.space_group_name_H-M   'P 1'
#
loop_
_entity.id
_entity.type
_entity.pdbx_description
1 polymer ?
#
loop_
_entity_poly.entity_id
_entity_poly.type
_entity_poly.pdbx_seq_one_letter_code
_entity_poly.pdbx_strand_id
1 'polypeptide(L)'
;KTYLENLGAALVQQGFSAPLLLMMSSGGMTTLETAKTLPIRLVESGPAGGAILSRIISAECGMPQVLSFDMGGTTAKICYIDEYTPQHSREFEVAREYRFLKGSGFPLRIPVIDMVEIGAGGGSIASVDQLSRIRVGPESAGSSPGPASYNKGGHKATVTDADLIMGRIDPKDFANGEVELEQELARQALEADIALPLDLSIETSASGIAQIVDENMANAASVHAIELGKRLDDRAMIAFGGAAPLHDCQLAETLNIKKIIIPSGAGVGSAIGFLKADIAYEVARSYYMDLRFFDPAIINNLFETMKREAEDVVKQGTK
;
A
#
# COMPACT_ATOMS: atom_id res chain seq x y z
N LYS A 1 -2.71 -21.97 -4.84
CA LYS A 1 -3.75 -22.94 -4.42
C LYS A 1 -3.23 -23.77 -3.24
N THR A 2 -2.14 -24.52 -3.40
CA THR A 2 -1.54 -25.38 -2.35
C THR A 2 -1.28 -24.63 -1.03
N TYR A 3 -0.75 -23.40 -1.09
CA TYR A 3 -0.58 -22.56 0.10
C TYR A 3 -1.89 -22.33 0.86
N LEU A 4 -2.97 -21.99 0.15
CA LEU A 4 -4.28 -21.74 0.74
C LEU A 4 -4.89 -23.01 1.36
N GLU A 5 -4.68 -24.15 0.73
CA GLU A 5 -5.11 -25.46 1.26
C GLU A 5 -4.36 -25.78 2.57
N ASN A 6 -3.04 -25.60 2.55
CA ASN A 6 -2.20 -25.83 3.73
C ASN A 6 -2.55 -24.87 4.88
N LEU A 7 -2.77 -23.58 4.57
CA LEU A 7 -3.19 -22.58 5.56
C LEU A 7 -4.51 -22.99 6.24
N GLY A 8 -5.54 -23.35 5.45
CA GLY A 8 -6.81 -23.81 5.99
C GLY A 8 -6.67 -25.05 6.88
N ALA A 9 -5.90 -26.04 6.42
CA ALA A 9 -5.65 -27.25 7.20
C ALA A 9 -4.88 -26.97 8.51
N ALA A 10 -3.87 -26.11 8.47
CA ALA A 10 -3.08 -25.74 9.64
C ALA A 10 -3.93 -25.00 10.70
N LEU A 11 -4.82 -24.10 10.28
CA LEU A 11 -5.72 -23.39 11.18
C LEU A 11 -6.70 -24.37 11.87
N VAL A 12 -7.28 -25.30 11.12
CA VAL A 12 -8.14 -26.36 11.70
C VAL A 12 -7.38 -27.22 12.72
N GLN A 13 -6.13 -27.61 12.43
CA GLN A 13 -5.28 -28.35 13.35
C GLN A 13 -4.97 -27.59 14.64
N GLN A 14 -4.91 -26.25 14.56
CA GLN A 14 -4.72 -25.37 15.72
C GLN A 14 -6.03 -25.08 16.48
N GLY A 15 -7.14 -25.70 16.07
CA GLY A 15 -8.43 -25.56 16.75
C GLY A 15 -9.29 -24.39 16.32
N PHE A 16 -8.91 -23.68 15.24
CA PHE A 16 -9.76 -22.62 14.68
C PHE A 16 -11.00 -23.23 14.00
N SER A 17 -12.19 -22.85 14.46
CA SER A 17 -13.48 -23.29 13.91
C SER A 17 -14.22 -22.19 13.13
N ALA A 18 -13.74 -20.94 13.21
CA ALA A 18 -14.35 -19.83 12.50
C ALA A 18 -14.10 -19.94 10.97
N PRO A 19 -15.02 -19.44 10.14
CA PRO A 19 -14.80 -19.36 8.69
C PRO A 19 -13.56 -18.52 8.36
N LEU A 20 -12.69 -19.05 7.50
CA LEU A 20 -11.56 -18.29 6.98
C LEU A 20 -12.00 -17.48 5.77
N LEU A 21 -12.00 -16.17 5.92
CA LEU A 21 -12.24 -15.22 4.84
C LEU A 21 -10.92 -14.61 4.37
N LEU A 22 -10.82 -14.34 3.08
CA LEU A 22 -9.64 -13.80 2.43
C LEU A 22 -9.98 -12.51 1.70
N MET A 23 -9.14 -11.48 1.87
CA MET A 23 -9.28 -10.21 1.18
C MET A 23 -8.93 -10.38 -0.30
N MET A 24 -9.78 -9.88 -1.18
CA MET A 24 -9.51 -9.78 -2.61
C MET A 24 -8.90 -8.42 -2.96
N SER A 25 -8.25 -8.35 -4.11
CA SER A 25 -7.69 -7.12 -4.70
C SER A 25 -8.71 -6.00 -4.86
N SER A 26 -9.99 -6.34 -5.00
CA SER A 26 -11.11 -5.39 -5.10
C SER A 26 -11.59 -4.82 -3.76
N GLY A 27 -11.02 -5.28 -2.64
CA GLY A 27 -11.38 -4.80 -1.29
C GLY A 27 -12.54 -5.56 -0.64
N GLY A 28 -13.09 -6.59 -1.29
CA GLY A 28 -14.11 -7.47 -0.72
C GLY A 28 -13.50 -8.72 -0.09
N MET A 29 -14.16 -9.25 0.95
CA MET A 29 -13.80 -10.54 1.56
C MET A 29 -14.50 -11.69 0.83
N THR A 30 -13.79 -12.79 0.64
CA THR A 30 -14.33 -14.00 0.02
C THR A 30 -13.97 -15.26 0.81
N THR A 31 -14.64 -16.37 0.50
CA THR A 31 -14.37 -17.67 1.14
C THR A 31 -13.06 -18.29 0.65
N LEU A 32 -12.48 -19.18 1.45
CA LEU A 32 -11.30 -19.97 1.07
C LEU A 32 -11.56 -20.76 -0.23
N GLU A 33 -12.73 -21.33 -0.42
CA GLU A 33 -13.07 -22.13 -1.60
C GLU A 33 -13.08 -21.27 -2.88
N THR A 34 -13.68 -20.08 -2.83
CA THR A 34 -13.65 -19.13 -3.94
C THR A 34 -12.23 -18.67 -4.25
N ALA A 35 -11.44 -18.34 -3.22
CA ALA A 35 -10.05 -17.93 -3.37
C ALA A 35 -9.17 -19.05 -3.97
N LYS A 36 -9.39 -20.31 -3.63
CA LYS A 36 -8.70 -21.45 -4.23
C LYS A 36 -9.02 -21.63 -5.72
N THR A 37 -10.23 -21.26 -6.13
CA THR A 37 -10.66 -21.34 -7.53
C THR A 37 -10.02 -20.22 -8.36
N LEU A 38 -9.95 -19.01 -7.80
CA LEU A 38 -9.42 -17.81 -8.48
C LEU A 38 -8.36 -17.10 -7.63
N PRO A 39 -7.21 -17.74 -7.35
CA PRO A 39 -6.19 -17.17 -6.44
C PRO A 39 -5.56 -15.89 -6.95
N ILE A 40 -5.65 -15.61 -8.25
CA ILE A 40 -5.16 -14.38 -8.87
C ILE A 40 -5.87 -13.13 -8.30
N ARG A 41 -7.09 -13.25 -7.80
CA ARG A 41 -7.83 -12.14 -7.17
C ARG A 41 -7.33 -11.75 -5.78
N LEU A 42 -6.33 -12.46 -5.24
CA LEU A 42 -5.69 -12.12 -3.97
C LEU A 42 -4.40 -11.30 -4.14
N VAL A 43 -3.97 -11.03 -5.37
CA VAL A 43 -2.81 -10.18 -5.66
C VAL A 43 -3.12 -8.76 -5.13
N GLU A 44 -2.17 -8.13 -4.42
CA GLU A 44 -2.37 -6.79 -3.81
C GLU A 44 -3.50 -6.71 -2.75
N SER A 45 -3.87 -7.82 -2.13
CA SER A 45 -4.91 -7.82 -1.09
C SER A 45 -4.52 -7.05 0.18
N GLY A 46 -3.23 -7.01 0.53
CA GLY A 46 -2.74 -6.24 1.67
C GLY A 46 -3.08 -4.74 1.57
N PRO A 47 -2.64 -4.07 0.50
CA PRO A 47 -2.98 -2.67 0.24
C PRO A 47 -4.49 -2.39 0.13
N ALA A 48 -5.26 -3.34 -0.39
CA ALA A 48 -6.72 -3.21 -0.46
C ALA A 48 -7.35 -3.01 0.93
N GLY A 49 -6.84 -3.70 1.97
CA GLY A 49 -7.27 -3.49 3.35
C GLY A 49 -7.06 -2.06 3.82
N GLY A 50 -5.92 -1.46 3.50
CA GLY A 50 -5.63 -0.07 3.82
C GLY A 50 -6.58 0.92 3.15
N ALA A 51 -6.91 0.70 1.87
CA ALA A 51 -7.89 1.51 1.16
C ALA A 51 -9.31 1.39 1.76
N ILE A 52 -9.70 0.18 2.21
CA ILE A 52 -10.97 -0.04 2.91
C ILE A 52 -11.00 0.68 4.26
N LEU A 53 -9.90 0.63 5.05
CA LEU A 53 -9.80 1.42 6.28
C LEU A 53 -10.00 2.91 5.99
N SER A 54 -9.31 3.44 5.00
CA SER A 54 -9.41 4.85 4.62
C SER A 54 -10.81 5.23 4.15
N ARG A 55 -11.51 4.36 3.41
CA ARG A 55 -12.91 4.53 3.05
C ARG A 55 -13.80 4.71 4.27
N ILE A 56 -13.62 3.87 5.27
CA ILE A 56 -14.43 3.88 6.49
C ILE A 56 -14.18 5.16 7.29
N ILE A 57 -12.91 5.52 7.51
CA ILE A 57 -12.52 6.75 8.21
C ILE A 57 -13.04 7.99 7.46
N SER A 58 -12.93 8.00 6.14
CA SER A 58 -13.46 9.05 5.28
C SER A 58 -14.96 9.27 5.53
N ALA A 59 -15.74 8.19 5.59
CA ALA A 59 -17.18 8.25 5.88
C ALA A 59 -17.47 8.68 7.32
N GLU A 60 -16.77 8.14 8.31
CA GLU A 60 -16.91 8.50 9.73
C GLU A 60 -16.58 9.98 9.98
N CYS A 61 -15.61 10.54 9.26
CA CYS A 61 -15.21 11.94 9.38
C CYS A 61 -15.99 12.90 8.45
N GLY A 62 -16.89 12.40 7.61
CA GLY A 62 -17.64 13.22 6.65
C GLY A 62 -16.74 13.87 5.59
N MET A 63 -15.67 13.23 5.17
CA MET A 63 -14.70 13.70 4.18
C MET A 63 -14.82 12.87 2.89
N PRO A 64 -15.62 13.32 1.90
CA PRO A 64 -15.90 12.52 0.71
C PRO A 64 -14.70 12.36 -0.23
N GLN A 65 -13.68 13.21 -0.09
CA GLN A 65 -12.49 13.20 -0.93
C GLN A 65 -11.25 13.06 -0.07
N VAL A 66 -10.60 11.90 -0.13
CA VAL A 66 -9.39 11.65 0.62
C VAL A 66 -8.32 10.97 -0.24
N LEU A 67 -7.07 11.16 0.16
CA LEU A 67 -5.91 10.42 -0.28
C LEU A 67 -5.54 9.45 0.83
N SER A 68 -5.57 8.16 0.54
CA SER A 68 -5.07 7.10 1.42
C SER A 68 -3.56 6.97 1.21
N PHE A 69 -2.78 7.10 2.28
CA PHE A 69 -1.33 6.99 2.26
C PHE A 69 -0.89 5.90 3.24
N ASP A 70 -0.40 4.80 2.70
CA ASP A 70 0.13 3.65 3.45
C ASP A 70 1.63 3.53 3.18
N MET A 71 2.47 3.73 4.19
CA MET A 71 3.92 3.54 4.07
C MET A 71 4.42 2.60 5.16
N GLY A 72 4.99 1.49 4.71
CA GLY A 72 5.65 0.51 5.56
C GLY A 72 7.17 0.55 5.45
N GLY A 73 7.82 -0.57 5.76
CA GLY A 73 9.28 -0.70 5.68
C GLY A 73 9.84 -0.79 4.26
N THR A 74 9.04 -1.20 3.26
CA THR A 74 9.54 -1.53 1.90
C THR A 74 8.95 -0.64 0.83
N THR A 75 7.65 -0.35 0.92
CA THR A 75 6.89 0.37 -0.10
C THR A 75 5.93 1.36 0.50
N ALA A 76 5.62 2.40 -0.26
CA ALA A 76 4.49 3.29 0.00
C ALA A 76 3.40 3.06 -1.05
N LYS A 77 2.14 3.20 -0.66
CA LYS A 77 0.98 3.02 -1.50
C LYS A 77 0.02 4.18 -1.35
N ILE A 78 -0.48 4.67 -2.47
CA ILE A 78 -1.40 5.80 -2.52
C ILE A 78 -2.62 5.40 -3.32
N CYS A 79 -3.80 5.59 -2.72
CA CYS A 79 -5.10 5.35 -3.33
C CYS A 79 -5.97 6.59 -3.17
N TYR A 80 -6.79 6.89 -4.19
CA TYR A 80 -7.78 7.96 -4.14
C TYR A 80 -9.15 7.43 -3.80
N ILE A 81 -9.84 8.13 -2.90
CA ILE A 81 -11.21 7.86 -2.50
C ILE A 81 -12.04 9.07 -2.82
N ASP A 82 -13.09 8.90 -3.62
CA ASP A 82 -14.07 9.91 -3.97
C ASP A 82 -15.45 9.40 -3.61
N GLU A 83 -16.27 10.27 -3.02
CA GLU A 83 -17.61 9.94 -2.56
C GLU A 83 -17.62 8.64 -1.74
N TYR A 84 -16.64 8.54 -0.81
CA TYR A 84 -16.46 7.38 0.08
C TYR A 84 -16.22 6.06 -0.65
N THR A 85 -15.76 6.11 -1.90
CA THR A 85 -15.48 4.92 -2.70
C THR A 85 -14.04 4.94 -3.21
N PRO A 86 -13.23 3.92 -2.92
CA PRO A 86 -11.90 3.79 -3.50
C PRO A 86 -11.97 3.72 -5.02
N GLN A 87 -10.99 4.31 -5.68
CA GLN A 87 -10.87 4.18 -7.13
C GLN A 87 -10.64 2.71 -7.49
N HIS A 88 -11.37 2.20 -8.48
CA HIS A 88 -11.22 0.83 -8.98
C HIS A 88 -10.70 0.82 -10.42
N SER A 89 -9.93 -0.22 -10.73
CA SER A 89 -9.50 -0.56 -12.09
C SER A 89 -9.86 -2.02 -12.40
N ARG A 90 -9.96 -2.34 -13.70
CA ARG A 90 -10.10 -3.71 -14.20
C ARG A 90 -8.82 -4.26 -14.79
N GLU A 91 -7.78 -3.46 -14.79
CA GLU A 91 -6.46 -3.83 -15.27
C GLU A 91 -5.42 -3.47 -14.21
N PHE A 92 -4.54 -4.39 -13.94
CA PHE A 92 -3.41 -4.24 -13.05
C PHE A 92 -2.17 -4.78 -13.74
N GLU A 93 -1.05 -4.09 -13.60
CA GLU A 93 0.23 -4.56 -14.18
C GLU A 93 1.18 -5.00 -13.09
N VAL A 94 1.68 -6.23 -13.22
CA VAL A 94 2.74 -6.77 -12.35
C VAL A 94 4.08 -6.73 -13.04
N ALA A 95 5.15 -6.68 -12.25
CA ALA A 95 6.54 -6.73 -12.72
C ALA A 95 6.84 -5.68 -13.80
N ARG A 96 6.43 -4.42 -13.58
CA ARG A 96 6.78 -3.32 -14.49
C ARG A 96 8.28 -3.16 -14.59
N GLU A 97 8.79 -3.19 -15.82
CA GLU A 97 10.22 -2.97 -16.11
C GLU A 97 10.59 -1.48 -15.90
N TYR A 98 9.70 -0.59 -16.31
CA TYR A 98 9.86 0.86 -16.13
C TYR A 98 8.81 1.36 -15.13
N ARG A 99 9.28 1.83 -13.98
CA ARG A 99 8.51 2.10 -12.77
C ARG A 99 7.23 2.94 -12.97
N PHE A 100 7.26 3.93 -13.85
CA PHE A 100 6.13 4.83 -14.10
C PHE A 100 5.52 4.69 -15.50
N LEU A 101 5.96 3.72 -16.30
CA LEU A 101 5.47 3.53 -17.65
C LEU A 101 4.38 2.44 -17.67
N LYS A 102 3.12 2.84 -17.86
CA LYS A 102 2.03 1.90 -18.11
C LYS A 102 2.33 1.12 -19.41
N GLY A 103 2.05 -0.17 -19.39
CA GLY A 103 2.32 -1.06 -20.52
C GLY A 103 3.71 -1.70 -20.49
N SER A 104 4.52 -1.46 -19.45
CA SER A 104 5.84 -2.09 -19.31
C SER A 104 5.83 -3.40 -18.51
N GLY A 105 4.71 -3.74 -17.88
CA GLY A 105 4.51 -4.95 -17.08
C GLY A 105 3.58 -5.97 -17.73
N PHE A 106 3.32 -7.05 -17.01
CA PHE A 106 2.34 -8.05 -17.42
C PHE A 106 0.93 -7.62 -17.01
N PRO A 107 0.01 -7.39 -17.97
CA PRO A 107 -1.34 -6.97 -17.62
C PRO A 107 -2.16 -8.12 -17.04
N LEU A 108 -2.75 -7.91 -15.89
CA LEU A 108 -3.75 -8.78 -15.27
C LEU A 108 -5.11 -8.11 -15.38
N ARG A 109 -6.10 -8.83 -15.93
CA ARG A 109 -7.48 -8.34 -16.04
C ARG A 109 -8.32 -8.88 -14.90
N ILE A 110 -8.18 -8.25 -13.75
CA ILE A 110 -8.93 -8.55 -12.52
C ILE A 110 -9.43 -7.25 -11.92
N PRO A 111 -10.57 -7.27 -11.19
CA PRO A 111 -10.98 -6.12 -10.41
C PRO A 111 -9.97 -5.85 -9.28
N VAL A 112 -9.45 -4.63 -9.22
CA VAL A 112 -8.51 -4.17 -8.19
C VAL A 112 -8.90 -2.78 -7.70
N ILE A 113 -8.55 -2.45 -6.48
CA ILE A 113 -8.47 -1.05 -6.06
C ILE A 113 -7.29 -0.44 -6.77
N ASP A 114 -7.52 0.66 -7.49
CA ASP A 114 -6.49 1.36 -8.25
C ASP A 114 -5.60 2.15 -7.28
N MET A 115 -4.31 1.86 -7.31
CA MET A 115 -3.34 2.51 -6.45
C MET A 115 -1.97 2.56 -7.13
N VAL A 116 -1.18 3.56 -6.77
CA VAL A 116 0.22 3.62 -7.14
C VAL A 116 1.07 3.05 -6.01
N GLU A 117 1.92 2.10 -6.36
CA GLU A 117 2.94 1.58 -5.46
C GLU A 117 4.29 2.22 -5.76
N ILE A 118 4.95 2.65 -4.70
CA ILE A 118 6.23 3.34 -4.74
C ILE A 118 7.21 2.52 -3.92
N GLY A 119 8.36 2.16 -4.49
CA GLY A 119 9.44 1.50 -3.75
C GLY A 119 10.16 2.50 -2.83
N ALA A 120 9.38 3.09 -1.95
CA ALA A 120 9.82 4.01 -0.90
C ALA A 120 9.24 3.52 0.42
N GLY A 121 10.09 3.25 1.40
CA GLY A 121 9.70 2.77 2.72
C GLY A 121 10.83 3.00 3.71
N GLY A 122 10.61 2.72 4.98
CA GLY A 122 11.61 2.92 6.03
C GLY A 122 12.94 2.20 5.77
N GLY A 123 12.89 1.02 5.14
CA GLY A 123 14.08 0.24 4.78
C GLY A 123 14.70 0.62 3.43
N SER A 124 14.20 1.63 2.71
CA SER A 124 14.78 2.05 1.44
C SER A 124 16.20 2.51 1.63
N ILE A 125 17.12 1.93 0.85
CA ILE A 125 18.56 2.18 0.93
C ILE A 125 18.88 3.54 0.27
N ALA A 126 19.64 4.35 0.99
CA ALA A 126 20.19 5.58 0.48
C ALA A 126 21.63 5.36 -0.04
N SER A 127 21.98 6.03 -1.10
CA SER A 127 23.31 5.97 -1.73
C SER A 127 23.62 7.24 -2.49
N VAL A 128 24.91 7.44 -2.85
CA VAL A 128 25.34 8.52 -3.72
C VAL A 128 25.57 7.97 -5.12
N ASP A 129 25.00 8.62 -6.13
CA ASP A 129 25.18 8.25 -7.52
C ASP A 129 26.48 8.83 -8.13
N GLN A 130 26.79 8.45 -9.37
CA GLN A 130 27.99 8.94 -10.09
C GLN A 130 28.03 10.44 -10.34
N LEU A 131 26.89 11.13 -10.17
CA LEU A 131 26.76 12.57 -10.31
C LEU A 131 26.76 13.28 -8.94
N SER A 132 27.22 12.62 -7.88
CA SER A 132 27.24 13.12 -6.51
C SER A 132 25.85 13.57 -6.01
N ARG A 133 24.81 12.83 -6.35
CA ARG A 133 23.44 13.07 -5.88
C ARG A 133 23.00 11.95 -4.95
N ILE A 134 22.30 12.29 -3.88
CA ILE A 134 21.66 11.31 -3.02
C ILE A 134 20.54 10.61 -3.79
N ARG A 135 20.47 9.30 -3.72
CA ARG A 135 19.39 8.45 -4.23
C ARG A 135 18.81 7.63 -3.10
N VAL A 136 17.50 7.49 -3.07
CA VAL A 136 16.78 6.69 -2.07
C VAL A 136 15.93 5.64 -2.80
N GLY A 137 16.16 4.37 -2.48
CA GLY A 137 15.52 3.24 -3.15
C GLY A 137 15.91 3.09 -4.63
N PRO A 138 15.24 2.21 -5.39
CA PRO A 138 14.15 1.31 -5.00
C PRO A 138 14.57 0.11 -4.14
N GLU A 139 15.85 -0.13 -3.96
CA GLU A 139 16.34 -1.23 -3.15
C GLU A 139 16.01 -0.98 -1.68
N SER A 140 15.61 -2.05 -0.99
CA SER A 140 15.29 -2.03 0.43
C SER A 140 16.15 -3.03 1.19
N ALA A 141 16.60 -2.64 2.37
CA ALA A 141 17.28 -3.53 3.30
C ALA A 141 16.36 -4.61 3.90
N GLY A 142 15.05 -4.45 3.70
CA GLY A 142 14.04 -5.35 4.25
C GLY A 142 14.01 -5.32 5.77
N SER A 143 13.56 -6.42 6.37
CA SER A 143 13.55 -6.60 7.83
C SER A 143 14.78 -7.38 8.35
N SER A 144 15.49 -8.07 7.45
CA SER A 144 16.70 -8.81 7.74
C SER A 144 17.62 -8.77 6.49
N PRO A 145 18.83 -8.24 6.61
CA PRO A 145 19.44 -7.69 7.81
C PRO A 145 18.77 -6.39 8.31
N GLY A 146 18.02 -5.68 7.46
CA GLY A 146 17.33 -4.47 7.80
C GLY A 146 18.21 -3.21 7.81
N PRO A 147 17.66 -2.07 8.26
CA PRO A 147 18.41 -0.85 8.57
C PRO A 147 19.63 -1.10 9.45
N ALA A 148 20.66 -0.28 9.33
CA ALA A 148 21.87 -0.39 10.16
C ALA A 148 21.52 -0.30 11.66
N SER A 149 20.58 0.57 12.01
CA SER A 149 20.09 0.75 13.39
C SER A 149 19.44 -0.49 14.00
N TYR A 150 19.02 -1.49 13.21
CA TYR A 150 18.42 -2.72 13.76
C TYR A 150 19.46 -3.65 14.42
N ASN A 151 20.74 -3.39 14.21
CA ASN A 151 21.85 -4.22 14.75
C ASN A 151 21.71 -5.72 14.38
N LYS A 152 21.22 -6.02 13.18
CA LYS A 152 21.04 -7.37 12.64
C LYS A 152 21.99 -7.68 11.47
N GLY A 153 23.09 -6.91 11.37
CA GLY A 153 24.09 -7.06 10.31
C GLY A 153 23.84 -6.20 9.07
N GLY A 154 22.86 -5.28 9.10
CA GLY A 154 22.70 -4.22 8.10
C GLY A 154 23.81 -3.19 8.24
N HIS A 155 24.32 -2.68 7.10
CA HIS A 155 25.42 -1.68 7.08
C HIS A 155 25.11 -0.49 6.18
N LYS A 156 24.00 -0.57 5.43
CA LYS A 156 23.61 0.49 4.49
C LYS A 156 22.73 1.53 5.16
N ALA A 157 22.97 2.79 4.83
CA ALA A 157 22.10 3.88 5.23
C ALA A 157 20.70 3.70 4.66
N THR A 158 19.67 3.84 5.50
CA THR A 158 18.26 3.72 5.10
C THR A 158 17.46 4.94 5.55
N VAL A 159 16.19 5.03 5.08
CA VAL A 159 15.24 6.05 5.55
C VAL A 159 15.02 5.93 7.06
N THR A 160 14.89 4.73 7.62
CA THR A 160 14.74 4.52 9.07
C THR A 160 15.95 5.04 9.85
N ASP A 161 17.17 4.85 9.34
CA ASP A 161 18.38 5.38 9.97
C ASP A 161 18.39 6.92 9.94
N ALA A 162 17.93 7.52 8.84
CA ALA A 162 17.79 8.96 8.71
C ALA A 162 16.72 9.51 9.67
N ASP A 163 15.55 8.90 9.76
CA ASP A 163 14.47 9.30 10.68
C ASP A 163 14.90 9.18 12.15
N LEU A 164 15.68 8.16 12.48
CA LEU A 164 16.25 7.99 13.82
C LEU A 164 17.22 9.13 14.16
N ILE A 165 18.12 9.50 13.25
CA ILE A 165 19.07 10.61 13.44
C ILE A 165 18.35 11.95 13.53
N MET A 166 17.27 12.14 12.78
CA MET A 166 16.43 13.34 12.84
C MET A 166 15.56 13.40 14.12
N GLY A 167 15.55 12.36 14.94
CA GLY A 167 14.75 12.30 16.17
C GLY A 167 13.26 12.09 15.93
N ARG A 168 12.86 11.60 14.76
CA ARG A 168 11.48 11.26 14.43
C ARG A 168 11.04 9.94 15.08
N ILE A 169 11.99 9.07 15.42
CA ILE A 169 11.78 7.76 16.04
C ILE A 169 12.44 7.73 17.41
N ASP A 170 11.70 7.32 18.45
CA ASP A 170 12.29 6.96 19.74
C ASP A 170 12.97 5.58 19.60
N PRO A 171 14.31 5.49 19.83
CA PRO A 171 15.03 4.24 19.68
C PRO A 171 14.55 3.11 20.61
N LYS A 172 13.92 3.46 21.76
CA LYS A 172 13.46 2.49 22.77
C LYS A 172 12.03 2.02 22.57
N ASP A 173 11.22 2.79 21.82
CA ASP A 173 9.79 2.50 21.62
C ASP A 173 9.47 1.99 20.21
N PHE A 174 10.49 1.68 19.42
CA PHE A 174 10.29 1.15 18.07
C PHE A 174 9.67 -0.25 18.12
N ALA A 175 8.65 -0.48 17.30
CA ALA A 175 7.87 -1.72 17.27
C ALA A 175 7.31 -2.10 18.68
N ASN A 176 6.77 -1.13 19.43
CA ASN A 176 6.30 -1.29 20.80
C ASN A 176 7.39 -1.79 21.77
N GLY A 177 8.65 -1.40 21.55
CA GLY A 177 9.78 -1.80 22.38
C GLY A 177 10.33 -3.22 22.10
N GLU A 178 9.81 -3.89 21.05
CA GLU A 178 10.33 -5.21 20.65
C GLU A 178 11.71 -5.14 19.96
N VAL A 179 12.05 -3.98 19.40
CA VAL A 179 13.33 -3.72 18.72
C VAL A 179 13.91 -2.43 19.25
N GLU A 180 15.02 -2.52 19.97
CA GLU A 180 15.81 -1.33 20.35
C GLU A 180 16.72 -0.93 19.18
N LEU A 181 16.67 0.35 18.79
CA LEU A 181 17.44 0.87 17.67
C LEU A 181 18.79 1.43 18.14
N GLU A 182 19.85 1.03 17.47
CA GLU A 182 21.23 1.47 17.75
C GLU A 182 21.56 2.74 16.93
N GLN A 183 21.46 3.90 17.59
CA GLN A 183 21.68 5.19 16.95
C GLN A 183 23.10 5.35 16.39
N GLU A 184 24.08 4.77 17.05
CA GLU A 184 25.48 4.83 16.61
C GLU A 184 25.70 4.09 15.30
N LEU A 185 25.05 2.96 15.09
CA LEU A 185 25.11 2.23 13.82
C LEU A 185 24.46 3.02 12.67
N ALA A 186 23.35 3.72 12.95
CA ALA A 186 22.72 4.61 11.99
C ALA A 186 23.68 5.76 11.60
N ARG A 187 24.37 6.37 12.58
CA ARG A 187 25.36 7.43 12.31
C ARG A 187 26.48 6.93 11.42
N GLN A 188 27.07 5.77 11.73
CA GLN A 188 28.14 5.18 10.94
C GLN A 188 27.73 4.88 9.51
N ALA A 189 26.52 4.34 9.31
CA ALA A 189 26.01 4.07 7.97
C ALA A 189 25.79 5.36 7.16
N LEU A 190 25.16 6.38 7.76
CA LEU A 190 24.97 7.69 7.13
C LEU A 190 26.28 8.38 6.81
N GLU A 191 27.25 8.29 7.72
CA GLU A 191 28.59 8.86 7.52
C GLU A 191 29.29 8.20 6.32
N ALA A 192 29.32 6.86 6.28
CA ALA A 192 30.03 6.11 5.25
C ALA A 192 29.36 6.23 3.86
N ASP A 193 28.04 6.11 3.79
CA ASP A 193 27.33 6.01 2.52
C ASP A 193 26.97 7.39 1.92
N ILE A 194 26.84 8.46 2.74
CA ILE A 194 26.35 9.77 2.28
C ILE A 194 27.26 10.93 2.70
N ALA A 195 27.54 11.08 4.02
CA ALA A 195 28.17 12.28 4.54
C ALA A 195 29.61 12.45 4.02
N LEU A 196 30.45 11.42 4.14
CA LEU A 196 31.82 11.46 3.63
C LEU A 196 31.90 11.64 2.10
N PRO A 197 31.11 10.88 1.28
CA PRO A 197 31.14 11.07 -0.17
C PRO A 197 30.73 12.45 -0.66
N LEU A 198 29.90 13.18 0.11
CA LEU A 198 29.35 14.49 -0.29
C LEU A 198 29.91 15.67 0.51
N ASP A 199 30.81 15.42 1.45
CA ASP A 199 31.33 16.42 2.39
C ASP A 199 30.22 17.17 3.15
N LEU A 200 29.25 16.40 3.69
CA LEU A 200 28.10 16.91 4.44
C LEU A 200 28.19 16.50 5.91
N SER A 201 27.42 17.19 6.77
CA SER A 201 27.16 16.67 8.12
C SER A 201 26.21 15.49 8.09
N ILE A 202 26.23 14.65 9.14
CA ILE A 202 25.32 13.51 9.27
C ILE A 202 23.86 13.97 9.32
N GLU A 203 23.58 15.06 10.02
CA GLU A 203 22.24 15.65 10.13
C GLU A 203 21.74 16.18 8.78
N THR A 204 22.61 16.82 7.99
CA THR A 204 22.28 17.28 6.63
C THR A 204 22.03 16.09 5.72
N SER A 205 22.81 15.02 5.84
CA SER A 205 22.64 13.79 5.08
C SER A 205 21.30 13.12 5.41
N ALA A 206 20.95 13.02 6.69
CA ALA A 206 19.66 12.46 7.13
C ALA A 206 18.48 13.28 6.59
N SER A 207 18.54 14.61 6.71
CA SER A 207 17.52 15.50 6.16
C SER A 207 17.39 15.37 4.65
N GLY A 208 18.50 15.25 3.93
CA GLY A 208 18.50 15.05 2.47
C GLY A 208 17.86 13.75 2.04
N ILE A 209 18.11 12.66 2.77
CA ILE A 209 17.44 11.36 2.52
C ILE A 209 15.93 11.47 2.72
N ALA A 210 15.49 12.05 3.83
CA ALA A 210 14.08 12.22 4.13
C ALA A 210 13.38 13.09 3.07
N GLN A 211 13.99 14.21 2.68
CA GLN A 211 13.44 15.07 1.64
C GLN A 211 13.29 14.36 0.30
N ILE A 212 14.27 13.57 -0.12
CA ILE A 212 14.22 12.85 -1.39
C ILE A 212 13.14 11.77 -1.39
N VAL A 213 12.95 11.04 -0.29
CA VAL A 213 11.88 10.04 -0.22
C VAL A 213 10.51 10.72 -0.25
N ASP A 214 10.34 11.83 0.45
CA ASP A 214 9.10 12.61 0.46
C ASP A 214 8.77 13.16 -0.94
N GLU A 215 9.74 13.73 -1.64
CA GLU A 215 9.59 14.19 -3.04
C GLU A 215 9.26 13.05 -4.01
N ASN A 216 9.88 11.88 -3.86
CA ASN A 216 9.57 10.71 -4.69
C ASN A 216 8.11 10.27 -4.50
N MET A 217 7.60 10.28 -3.27
CA MET A 217 6.20 9.95 -2.97
C MET A 217 5.24 11.02 -3.50
N ALA A 218 5.58 12.29 -3.32
CA ALA A 218 4.77 13.41 -3.82
C ALA A 218 4.66 13.40 -5.34
N ASN A 219 5.76 13.16 -6.04
CA ASN A 219 5.77 13.05 -7.50
C ASN A 219 4.90 11.88 -7.98
N ALA A 220 5.00 10.71 -7.36
CA ALA A 220 4.19 9.56 -7.73
C ALA A 220 2.69 9.81 -7.48
N ALA A 221 2.33 10.43 -6.34
CA ALA A 221 0.96 10.84 -6.06
C ALA A 221 0.44 11.81 -7.12
N SER A 222 1.23 12.84 -7.44
CA SER A 222 0.83 13.87 -8.42
C SER A 222 0.63 13.29 -9.82
N VAL A 223 1.53 12.43 -10.27
CA VAL A 223 1.41 11.76 -11.57
C VAL A 223 0.14 10.90 -11.62
N HIS A 224 -0.11 10.10 -10.58
CA HIS A 224 -1.29 9.26 -10.51
C HIS A 224 -2.58 10.10 -10.43
N ALA A 225 -2.59 11.23 -9.71
CA ALA A 225 -3.72 12.16 -9.70
C ALA A 225 -4.02 12.71 -11.11
N ILE A 226 -2.98 13.14 -11.84
CA ILE A 226 -3.10 13.65 -13.21
C ILE A 226 -3.66 12.59 -14.14
N GLU A 227 -3.17 11.36 -14.07
CA GLU A 227 -3.66 10.22 -14.87
C GLU A 227 -5.14 9.94 -14.65
N LEU A 228 -5.63 10.15 -13.42
CA LEU A 228 -7.02 9.97 -13.04
C LEU A 228 -7.87 11.25 -13.18
N GLY A 229 -7.28 12.39 -13.60
CA GLY A 229 -7.96 13.66 -13.68
C GLY A 229 -8.44 14.21 -12.33
N LYS A 230 -7.70 13.90 -11.24
CA LYS A 230 -8.08 14.27 -9.86
C LYS A 230 -7.27 15.46 -9.36
N ARG A 231 -7.89 16.26 -8.49
CA ARG A 231 -7.22 17.34 -7.74
C ARG A 231 -6.71 16.79 -6.41
N LEU A 232 -5.66 17.40 -5.85
CA LEU A 232 -5.05 17.03 -4.57
C LEU A 232 -5.37 18.03 -3.46
N ASP A 233 -5.47 19.32 -3.79
CA ASP A 233 -5.58 20.45 -2.87
C ASP A 233 -6.94 20.54 -2.13
N ASP A 234 -7.93 19.78 -2.56
CA ASP A 234 -9.27 19.69 -1.95
C ASP A 234 -9.47 18.41 -1.09
N ARG A 235 -8.43 17.60 -0.95
CA ARG A 235 -8.48 16.32 -0.22
C ARG A 235 -7.96 16.44 1.20
N ALA A 236 -8.41 15.53 2.06
CA ALA A 236 -7.69 15.18 3.27
C ALA A 236 -6.78 13.98 3.00
N MET A 237 -5.70 13.84 3.77
CA MET A 237 -4.84 12.66 3.76
C MET A 237 -5.18 11.77 4.95
N ILE A 238 -5.29 10.47 4.74
CA ILE A 238 -5.35 9.46 5.81
C ILE A 238 -4.05 8.68 5.75
N ALA A 239 -3.18 8.88 6.77
CA ALA A 239 -1.84 8.31 6.82
C ALA A 239 -1.77 7.16 7.83
N PHE A 240 -1.30 6.00 7.39
CA PHE A 240 -1.12 4.79 8.21
C PHE A 240 0.00 3.91 7.64
N GLY A 241 0.33 2.83 8.35
CA GLY A 241 1.54 2.06 8.16
C GLY A 241 2.62 2.48 9.14
N GLY A 242 3.67 1.69 9.28
CA GLY A 242 4.71 1.93 10.30
C GLY A 242 5.56 3.16 10.05
N ALA A 243 5.65 3.67 8.82
CA ALA A 243 6.48 4.81 8.46
C ALA A 243 5.68 6.03 7.99
N ALA A 244 4.45 5.89 7.52
CA ALA A 244 3.69 7.00 6.96
C ALA A 244 3.54 8.21 7.90
N PRO A 245 3.26 8.04 9.22
CA PRO A 245 3.14 9.18 10.13
C PRO A 245 4.43 9.98 10.34
N LEU A 246 5.59 9.46 9.93
CA LEU A 246 6.87 10.17 10.01
C LEU A 246 7.10 11.12 8.82
N HIS A 247 6.35 10.89 7.72
CA HIS A 247 6.52 11.57 6.43
C HIS A 247 5.29 12.36 5.99
N ASP A 248 4.13 12.14 6.64
CA ASP A 248 2.83 12.66 6.21
C ASP A 248 2.77 14.18 6.16
N CYS A 249 3.39 14.88 7.13
CA CYS A 249 3.38 16.34 7.17
C CYS A 249 4.09 16.94 5.95
N GLN A 250 5.30 16.47 5.65
CA GLN A 250 6.08 16.97 4.50
C GLN A 250 5.42 16.60 3.17
N LEU A 251 4.90 15.38 3.08
CA LEU A 251 4.15 14.93 1.91
C LEU A 251 2.89 15.79 1.68
N ALA A 252 2.11 16.05 2.74
CA ALA A 252 0.91 16.86 2.66
C ALA A 252 1.22 18.31 2.25
N GLU A 253 2.30 18.89 2.80
CA GLU A 253 2.76 20.23 2.43
C GLU A 253 3.11 20.30 0.94
N THR A 254 3.90 19.35 0.44
CA THR A 254 4.30 19.27 -0.98
C THR A 254 3.09 19.09 -1.90
N LEU A 255 2.08 18.32 -1.47
CA LEU A 255 0.83 18.11 -2.22
C LEU A 255 -0.23 19.19 -1.99
N ASN A 256 0.06 20.21 -1.18
CA ASN A 256 -0.89 21.27 -0.76
C ASN A 256 -2.16 20.71 -0.10
N ILE A 257 -2.04 19.58 0.62
CA ILE A 257 -3.11 18.98 1.41
C ILE A 257 -3.09 19.62 2.80
N LYS A 258 -4.25 20.09 3.29
CA LYS A 258 -4.34 20.88 4.53
C LYS A 258 -4.80 20.10 5.75
N LYS A 259 -5.26 18.86 5.56
CA LYS A 259 -5.81 18.02 6.63
C LYS A 259 -5.19 16.66 6.56
N ILE A 260 -4.63 16.21 7.68
CA ILE A 260 -4.09 14.87 7.84
C ILE A 260 -4.84 14.18 8.96
N ILE A 261 -5.18 12.93 8.77
CA ILE A 261 -5.77 12.04 9.79
C ILE A 261 -4.83 10.87 9.97
N ILE A 262 -4.33 10.70 11.18
CA ILE A 262 -3.59 9.52 11.60
C ILE A 262 -4.54 8.71 12.49
N PRO A 263 -5.07 7.57 12.02
CA PRO A 263 -6.02 6.79 12.80
C PRO A 263 -5.35 6.09 13.98
N SER A 264 -6.12 5.84 15.04
CA SER A 264 -5.69 4.92 16.09
C SER A 264 -5.35 3.55 15.49
N GLY A 265 -4.20 2.99 15.86
CA GLY A 265 -3.70 1.74 15.28
C GLY A 265 -3.11 1.90 13.88
N ALA A 266 -2.63 3.10 13.51
CA ALA A 266 -2.04 3.37 12.20
C ALA A 266 -0.99 2.34 11.78
N GLY A 267 -0.12 1.88 12.69
CA GLY A 267 0.91 0.88 12.41
C GLY A 267 0.39 -0.48 11.89
N VAL A 268 -0.89 -0.79 12.13
CA VAL A 268 -1.58 -2.02 11.67
C VAL A 268 -2.84 -1.69 10.86
N GLY A 269 -2.89 -0.53 10.23
CA GLY A 269 -4.07 -0.01 9.56
C GLY A 269 -4.69 -0.97 8.53
N SER A 270 -3.89 -1.57 7.68
CA SER A 270 -4.36 -2.53 6.68
C SER A 270 -5.02 -3.76 7.31
N ALA A 271 -4.53 -4.25 8.47
CA ALA A 271 -5.15 -5.36 9.20
C ALA A 271 -6.51 -4.95 9.80
N ILE A 272 -6.63 -3.72 10.31
CA ILE A 272 -7.91 -3.17 10.78
C ILE A 272 -8.91 -3.10 9.62
N GLY A 273 -8.46 -2.70 8.42
CA GLY A 273 -9.27 -2.70 7.22
C GLY A 273 -9.82 -4.08 6.86
N PHE A 274 -9.04 -5.15 7.02
CA PHE A 274 -9.52 -6.52 6.81
C PHE A 274 -10.66 -6.89 7.75
N LEU A 275 -10.56 -6.51 9.02
CA LEU A 275 -11.61 -6.81 10.01
C LEU A 275 -12.93 -6.05 9.76
N LYS A 276 -12.85 -4.95 9.02
CA LYS A 276 -14.00 -4.08 8.73
C LYS A 276 -14.52 -4.22 7.30
N ALA A 277 -13.88 -5.04 6.47
CA ALA A 277 -14.26 -5.20 5.08
C ALA A 277 -15.55 -6.05 4.93
N ASP A 278 -16.36 -5.64 3.97
CA ASP A 278 -17.60 -6.36 3.64
C ASP A 278 -17.29 -7.65 2.88
N ILE A 279 -18.14 -8.67 3.06
CA ILE A 279 -18.13 -9.82 2.17
C ILE A 279 -18.76 -9.36 0.85
N ALA A 280 -17.94 -9.35 -0.21
CA ALA A 280 -18.38 -8.86 -1.50
C ALA A 280 -17.75 -9.68 -2.64
N TYR A 281 -18.43 -9.77 -3.77
CA TYR A 281 -17.91 -10.44 -4.94
C TYR A 281 -18.34 -9.72 -6.21
N GLU A 282 -17.42 -9.57 -7.14
CA GLU A 282 -17.67 -8.94 -8.44
C GLU A 282 -17.60 -9.97 -9.56
N VAL A 283 -18.60 -9.94 -10.44
CA VAL A 283 -18.63 -10.74 -11.67
C VAL A 283 -18.50 -9.81 -12.86
N ALA A 284 -17.54 -10.08 -13.74
CA ALA A 284 -17.37 -9.36 -14.99
C ALA A 284 -17.48 -10.32 -16.16
N ARG A 285 -18.23 -9.95 -17.19
CA ARG A 285 -18.40 -10.72 -18.42
C ARG A 285 -18.28 -9.82 -19.64
N SER A 286 -17.56 -10.31 -20.65
CA SER A 286 -17.54 -9.66 -21.95
C SER A 286 -18.65 -10.26 -22.81
N TYR A 287 -19.46 -9.41 -23.40
CA TYR A 287 -20.50 -9.82 -24.33
C TYR A 287 -20.46 -8.94 -25.57
N TYR A 288 -20.24 -9.53 -26.73
CA TYR A 288 -20.24 -8.82 -28.00
C TYR A 288 -21.66 -8.78 -28.58
N MET A 289 -22.16 -7.58 -28.88
CA MET A 289 -23.46 -7.37 -29.52
C MET A 289 -23.37 -6.21 -30.49
N ASP A 290 -23.95 -6.37 -31.68
CA ASP A 290 -24.18 -5.26 -32.60
C ASP A 290 -25.35 -4.42 -32.07
N LEU A 291 -25.11 -3.13 -31.83
CA LEU A 291 -26.12 -2.22 -31.26
C LEU A 291 -27.35 -2.05 -32.16
N ARG A 292 -27.24 -2.33 -33.46
CA ARG A 292 -28.40 -2.34 -34.38
C ARG A 292 -29.41 -3.45 -34.06
N PHE A 293 -28.96 -4.50 -33.38
CA PHE A 293 -29.77 -5.64 -32.95
C PHE A 293 -29.82 -5.73 -31.42
N PHE A 294 -29.77 -4.56 -30.75
CA PHE A 294 -29.81 -4.50 -29.28
C PHE A 294 -31.11 -5.11 -28.75
N ASP A 295 -30.98 -6.15 -27.94
CA ASP A 295 -32.10 -6.79 -27.26
C ASP A 295 -31.93 -6.64 -25.73
N PRO A 296 -32.74 -5.78 -25.07
CA PRO A 296 -32.69 -5.61 -23.63
C PRO A 296 -32.92 -6.89 -22.83
N ALA A 297 -33.72 -7.83 -23.37
CA ALA A 297 -34.04 -9.08 -22.68
C ALA A 297 -32.79 -9.97 -22.53
N ILE A 298 -31.94 -10.03 -23.55
CA ILE A 298 -30.67 -10.77 -23.51
C ILE A 298 -29.75 -10.17 -22.47
N ILE A 299 -29.61 -8.86 -22.45
CA ILE A 299 -28.73 -8.16 -21.52
C ILE A 299 -29.24 -8.30 -20.08
N ASN A 300 -30.53 -8.11 -19.84
CA ASN A 300 -31.13 -8.27 -18.51
C ASN A 300 -30.95 -9.71 -17.98
N ASN A 301 -31.14 -10.73 -18.83
CA ASN A 301 -30.92 -12.13 -18.44
C ASN A 301 -29.45 -12.41 -18.07
N LEU A 302 -28.51 -11.80 -18.82
CA LEU A 302 -27.09 -11.88 -18.51
C LEU A 302 -26.80 -11.25 -17.13
N PHE A 303 -27.33 -10.05 -16.85
CA PHE A 303 -27.17 -9.40 -15.54
C PHE A 303 -27.79 -10.22 -14.41
N GLU A 304 -28.98 -10.78 -14.57
CA GLU A 304 -29.61 -11.65 -13.57
C GLU A 304 -28.78 -12.91 -13.29
N THR A 305 -28.14 -13.45 -14.30
CA THR A 305 -27.24 -14.61 -14.13
C THR A 305 -25.98 -14.21 -13.35
N MET A 306 -25.35 -13.08 -13.72
CA MET A 306 -24.18 -12.56 -13.03
C MET A 306 -24.48 -12.17 -11.58
N LYS A 307 -25.64 -11.59 -11.32
CA LYS A 307 -26.11 -11.23 -9.98
C LYS A 307 -26.27 -12.47 -9.10
N ARG A 308 -26.92 -13.52 -9.60
CA ARG A 308 -27.05 -14.79 -8.86
C ARG A 308 -25.71 -15.40 -8.53
N GLU A 309 -24.77 -15.41 -9.48
CA GLU A 309 -23.40 -15.90 -9.25
C GLU A 309 -22.71 -15.12 -8.12
N ALA A 310 -22.82 -13.80 -8.13
CA ALA A 310 -22.25 -12.96 -7.08
C ALA A 310 -22.91 -13.19 -5.71
N GLU A 311 -24.24 -13.25 -5.67
CA GLU A 311 -25.00 -13.51 -4.45
C GLU A 311 -24.68 -14.88 -3.83
N ASP A 312 -24.49 -15.90 -4.66
CA ASP A 312 -24.17 -17.25 -4.19
C ASP A 312 -22.82 -17.30 -3.49
N VAL A 313 -21.81 -16.58 -4.01
CA VAL A 313 -20.50 -16.46 -3.36
C VAL A 313 -20.61 -15.69 -2.03
N VAL A 314 -21.34 -14.58 -2.00
CA VAL A 314 -21.54 -13.79 -0.77
C VAL A 314 -22.27 -14.60 0.29
N LYS A 315 -23.34 -15.32 -0.08
CA LYS A 315 -24.12 -16.19 0.85
C LYS A 315 -23.26 -17.32 1.44
N GLN A 316 -22.27 -17.82 0.75
CA GLN A 316 -21.34 -18.83 1.28
C GLN A 316 -20.44 -18.25 2.40
N GLY A 317 -20.08 -16.97 2.30
CA GLY A 317 -19.24 -16.29 3.30
C GLY A 317 -20.02 -15.83 4.55
N THR A 318 -21.34 -15.80 4.51
CA THR A 318 -22.22 -15.36 5.63
C THR A 318 -22.75 -16.51 6.48
N LYS A 319 -22.43 -17.76 6.15
CA LYS A 319 -22.78 -18.97 6.92
C LYS A 319 -21.69 -19.28 7.92
#